data_133cf06c538a96b656bd81c0d6aadf13
#
_entry.id   133cf06c538a96b656bd81c0d6aadf13
#
_cell.length_a   1.000
_cell.length_b   1.000
_cell.length_c   1.000
_cell.angle_alpha   90.00
_cell.angle_beta   90.00
_cell.angle_gamma   90.00
#
_symmetry.space_group_name_H-M   'P 1'
#
loop_
_entity.id
_entity.type
_entity.pdbx_description
1 polymer ?
#
loop_
_entity_poly.entity_id
_entity_poly.type
_entity_poly.pdbx_seq_one_letter_code
_entity_poly.pdbx_strand_id
1 'polypeptide(L)'
;MNEHIDMKISGSSTMPGGEYGRVSISGAGNVNGSLKCEELHCSGAAKVQGDVDCAGELHTSGAGKIAGSVRCGSLSASGDFSAQSVQVEGLASVSGSLRAERALTADELSASGSLEAGSIHCRVLRASGACRVSGDLEVETAALSGAVEIDGLLNAETVEISANRAVRIHAIGGGTIRVLQKDTAVILGLFRTTPGRARISSIEGDDIELENVEAEIVRGKYVRIGHGCRIGTVEYGENLEAEPGTVSRSTQTGAK
;
A
#
# COMPACT_ATOMS: atom_id res chain seq x y z
N MET A 1 -35.78 16.59 4.16
CA MET A 1 -34.33 16.76 4.30
C MET A 1 -34.09 17.00 5.78
N ASN A 2 -33.48 16.07 6.49
CA ASN A 2 -33.02 16.31 7.86
C ASN A 2 -31.77 17.19 7.74
N GLU A 3 -31.87 18.46 8.15
CA GLU A 3 -30.68 19.30 8.29
C GLU A 3 -29.87 18.75 9.46
N HIS A 4 -28.74 18.10 9.15
CA HIS A 4 -27.80 17.69 10.18
C HIS A 4 -27.04 18.92 10.67
N ILE A 5 -26.84 19.02 11.98
CA ILE A 5 -26.13 20.14 12.60
C ILE A 5 -24.63 20.01 12.32
N ASP A 6 -24.02 21.10 11.84
CA ASP A 6 -22.55 21.17 11.71
C ASP A 6 -21.88 21.29 13.07
N MET A 7 -20.71 20.62 13.22
CA MET A 7 -19.92 20.63 14.44
C MET A 7 -18.54 21.24 14.21
N LYS A 8 -18.15 22.18 15.07
CA LYS A 8 -16.82 22.80 15.02
C LYS A 8 -16.14 22.81 16.39
N ILE A 9 -14.94 22.25 16.44
CA ILE A 9 -14.07 22.25 17.62
C ILE A 9 -12.81 23.06 17.30
N SER A 10 -12.60 24.21 17.97
CA SER A 10 -11.41 25.05 17.80
C SER A 10 -10.46 25.04 19.00
N GLY A 11 -10.93 24.58 20.17
CA GLY A 11 -10.16 24.42 21.40
C GLY A 11 -10.05 22.96 21.82
N SER A 12 -9.94 22.70 23.12
CA SER A 12 -10.01 21.34 23.67
C SER A 12 -11.44 21.05 24.12
N SER A 13 -12.08 20.05 23.51
CA SER A 13 -13.47 19.71 23.80
C SER A 13 -13.75 18.24 23.63
N THR A 14 -14.71 17.76 24.43
CA THR A 14 -15.28 16.41 24.28
C THR A 14 -16.72 16.55 23.81
N MET A 15 -17.09 15.78 22.79
CA MET A 15 -18.44 15.72 22.25
C MET A 15 -18.98 14.29 22.30
N PRO A 16 -20.29 14.10 22.40
CA PRO A 16 -20.90 12.78 22.23
C PRO A 16 -20.76 12.33 20.78
N GLY A 17 -20.77 11.02 20.55
CA GLY A 17 -21.03 10.43 19.26
C GLY A 17 -22.43 10.82 18.77
N GLY A 18 -22.68 10.66 17.48
CA GLY A 18 -23.98 11.00 16.89
C GLY A 18 -23.88 11.27 15.39
N GLU A 19 -24.97 11.81 14.84
CA GLU A 19 -25.10 12.19 13.43
C GLU A 19 -24.94 13.71 13.29
N TYR A 20 -24.06 14.12 12.38
CA TYR A 20 -23.73 15.52 12.12
C TYR A 20 -23.63 15.76 10.61
N GLY A 21 -23.75 17.02 10.20
CA GLY A 21 -23.42 17.43 8.84
C GLY A 21 -21.90 17.44 8.64
N ARG A 22 -21.32 18.62 8.58
CA ARG A 22 -19.86 18.79 8.53
C ARG A 22 -19.28 18.80 9.94
N VAL A 23 -18.23 17.99 10.17
CA VAL A 23 -17.45 17.99 11.41
C VAL A 23 -16.07 18.59 11.14
N SER A 24 -15.69 19.65 11.87
CA SER A 24 -14.41 20.32 11.74
C SER A 24 -13.69 20.39 13.10
N ILE A 25 -12.51 19.78 13.18
CA ILE A 25 -11.69 19.73 14.40
C ILE A 25 -10.35 20.40 14.10
N SER A 26 -10.14 21.62 14.61
CA SER A 26 -8.87 22.35 14.50
C SER A 26 -8.08 22.38 15.80
N GLY A 27 -8.69 22.04 16.93
CA GLY A 27 -8.05 21.89 18.24
C GLY A 27 -7.85 20.43 18.64
N ALA A 28 -8.07 20.13 19.93
CA ALA A 28 -8.06 18.77 20.47
C ALA A 28 -9.52 18.31 20.68
N GLY A 29 -10.03 17.49 19.79
CA GLY A 29 -11.39 16.94 19.84
C GLY A 29 -11.40 15.49 20.31
N ASN A 30 -12.25 15.19 21.30
CA ASN A 30 -12.51 13.82 21.71
C ASN A 30 -14.01 13.51 21.48
N VAL A 31 -14.27 12.45 20.69
CA VAL A 31 -15.64 12.00 20.41
C VAL A 31 -15.91 10.72 21.20
N ASN A 32 -16.85 10.78 22.13
CA ASN A 32 -17.25 9.64 22.92
C ASN A 32 -18.36 8.85 22.21
N GLY A 33 -17.98 7.79 21.51
CA GLY A 33 -18.86 6.94 20.71
C GLY A 33 -18.59 7.05 19.22
N SER A 34 -19.48 6.49 18.43
CA SER A 34 -19.38 6.50 16.97
C SER A 34 -19.84 7.83 16.37
N LEU A 35 -19.24 8.19 15.25
CA LEU A 35 -19.51 9.42 14.52
C LEU A 35 -20.05 9.08 13.13
N LYS A 36 -21.20 9.66 12.78
CA LYS A 36 -21.71 9.65 11.42
C LYS A 36 -21.78 11.09 10.91
N CYS A 37 -21.23 11.37 9.74
CA CYS A 37 -21.18 12.71 9.18
C CYS A 37 -21.17 12.72 7.65
N GLU A 38 -21.42 13.89 7.09
CA GLU A 38 -21.29 14.09 5.64
C GLU A 38 -19.82 14.32 5.26
N GLU A 39 -19.11 15.14 6.04
CA GLU A 39 -17.68 15.46 5.86
C GLU A 39 -16.98 15.54 7.22
N LEU A 40 -15.73 15.08 7.28
CA LEU A 40 -14.88 15.18 8.46
C LEU A 40 -13.54 15.83 8.12
N HIS A 41 -13.27 17.00 8.68
CA HIS A 41 -12.00 17.70 8.55
C HIS A 41 -11.28 17.79 9.89
N CYS A 42 -10.09 17.21 9.97
CA CYS A 42 -9.23 17.25 11.15
C CYS A 42 -7.88 17.89 10.83
N SER A 43 -7.67 19.12 11.28
CA SER A 43 -6.36 19.79 11.23
C SER A 43 -5.64 19.80 12.58
N GLY A 44 -6.34 19.46 13.66
CA GLY A 44 -5.79 19.30 15.01
C GLY A 44 -5.59 17.85 15.41
N ALA A 45 -5.85 17.53 16.66
CA ALA A 45 -5.83 16.18 17.19
C ALA A 45 -7.27 15.68 17.40
N ALA A 46 -7.69 14.66 16.68
CA ALA A 46 -9.00 14.03 16.84
C ALA A 46 -8.86 12.62 17.40
N LYS A 47 -9.66 12.31 18.40
CA LYS A 47 -9.80 10.95 18.94
C LYS A 47 -11.26 10.55 18.94
N VAL A 48 -11.60 9.48 18.23
CA VAL A 48 -12.95 8.91 18.21
C VAL A 48 -12.91 7.55 18.88
N GLN A 49 -13.78 7.32 19.88
CA GLN A 49 -13.81 6.07 20.64
C GLN A 49 -14.61 4.96 19.97
N GLY A 50 -15.40 5.27 18.95
CA GLY A 50 -16.19 4.33 18.17
C GLY A 50 -15.80 4.33 16.71
N ASP A 51 -16.74 3.94 15.86
CA ASP A 51 -16.61 3.93 14.41
C ASP A 51 -16.84 5.32 13.81
N VAL A 52 -16.32 5.54 12.61
CA VAL A 52 -16.61 6.74 11.80
C VAL A 52 -17.24 6.32 10.48
N ASP A 53 -18.44 6.82 10.22
CA ASP A 53 -19.14 6.68 8.95
C ASP A 53 -19.29 8.08 8.33
N CYS A 54 -18.44 8.39 7.35
CA CYS A 54 -18.39 9.67 6.67
C CYS A 54 -18.86 9.50 5.22
N ALA A 55 -20.02 10.01 4.88
CA ALA A 55 -20.60 9.80 3.54
C ALA A 55 -19.74 10.40 2.41
N GLY A 56 -19.03 11.49 2.69
CA GLY A 56 -18.16 12.19 1.74
C GLY A 56 -16.66 12.06 2.08
N GLU A 57 -15.99 13.21 2.15
CA GLU A 57 -14.55 13.29 2.38
C GLU A 57 -14.18 13.23 3.86
N LEU A 58 -13.21 12.37 4.19
CA LEU A 58 -12.46 12.40 5.42
C LEU A 58 -11.07 13.00 5.15
N HIS A 59 -10.83 14.21 5.63
CA HIS A 59 -9.55 14.89 5.50
C HIS A 59 -8.85 15.01 6.85
N THR A 60 -7.59 14.59 6.95
CA THR A 60 -6.76 14.79 8.14
C THR A 60 -5.38 15.34 7.77
N SER A 61 -5.05 16.51 8.31
CA SER A 61 -3.69 17.09 8.25
C SER A 61 -3.01 17.10 9.62
N GLY A 62 -3.75 16.84 10.69
CA GLY A 62 -3.25 16.66 12.05
C GLY A 62 -3.15 15.18 12.43
N ALA A 63 -3.47 14.87 13.69
CA ALA A 63 -3.47 13.52 14.22
C ALA A 63 -4.91 12.99 14.39
N GLY A 64 -5.29 11.97 13.63
CA GLY A 64 -6.57 11.29 13.72
C GLY A 64 -6.42 9.89 14.30
N LYS A 65 -7.02 9.61 15.44
CA LYS A 65 -7.05 8.28 16.03
C LYS A 65 -8.48 7.80 16.22
N ILE A 66 -8.85 6.79 15.45
CA ILE A 66 -10.17 6.17 15.52
C ILE A 66 -10.03 4.78 16.16
N ALA A 67 -10.72 4.55 17.26
CA ALA A 67 -10.62 3.26 17.95
C ALA A 67 -11.36 2.13 17.23
N GLY A 68 -12.34 2.47 16.40
CA GLY A 68 -13.14 1.56 15.60
C GLY A 68 -12.73 1.57 14.13
N SER A 69 -13.70 1.19 13.30
CA SER A 69 -13.58 1.18 11.84
C SER A 69 -13.96 2.53 11.23
N VAL A 70 -13.38 2.82 10.08
CA VAL A 70 -13.68 4.01 9.29
C VAL A 70 -14.27 3.58 7.96
N ARG A 71 -15.40 4.20 7.58
CA ARG A 71 -15.96 4.16 6.24
C ARG A 71 -16.10 5.59 5.72
N CYS A 72 -15.63 5.84 4.50
CA CYS A 72 -15.75 7.15 3.87
C CYS A 72 -15.80 7.05 2.34
N GLY A 73 -16.34 8.11 1.71
CA GLY A 73 -16.35 8.23 0.26
C GLY A 73 -14.93 8.42 -0.30
N SER A 74 -14.16 9.33 0.30
CA SER A 74 -12.74 9.55 0.00
C SER A 74 -11.93 9.85 1.25
N LEU A 75 -10.63 9.54 1.23
CA LEU A 75 -9.70 9.78 2.32
C LEU A 75 -8.50 10.60 1.86
N SER A 76 -8.20 11.68 2.56
CA SER A 76 -6.99 12.48 2.38
C SER A 76 -6.24 12.60 3.71
N ALA A 77 -5.11 11.89 3.84
CA ALA A 77 -4.30 11.86 5.06
C ALA A 77 -2.90 12.44 4.80
N SER A 78 -2.67 13.68 5.22
CA SER A 78 -1.34 14.33 5.21
C SER A 78 -0.68 14.37 6.57
N GLY A 79 -1.42 14.12 7.66
CA GLY A 79 -0.90 13.92 9.01
C GLY A 79 -0.83 12.45 9.39
N ASP A 80 -0.95 12.17 10.68
CA ASP A 80 -0.98 10.81 11.22
C ASP A 80 -2.43 10.34 11.37
N PHE A 81 -2.78 9.25 10.73
CA PHE A 81 -4.11 8.66 10.80
C PHE A 81 -4.06 7.19 11.16
N SER A 82 -4.84 6.80 12.15
CA SER A 82 -4.93 5.41 12.59
C SER A 82 -6.35 4.97 12.88
N ALA A 83 -6.69 3.75 12.44
CA ALA A 83 -7.98 3.12 12.68
C ALA A 83 -7.83 1.60 12.76
N GLN A 84 -8.85 0.91 13.25
CA GLN A 84 -8.86 -0.55 13.27
C GLN A 84 -8.98 -1.12 11.85
N SER A 85 -9.93 -0.60 11.06
CA SER A 85 -10.07 -0.89 9.63
C SER A 85 -10.46 0.38 8.89
N VAL A 86 -10.08 0.49 7.64
CA VAL A 86 -10.39 1.65 6.79
C VAL A 86 -11.01 1.16 5.49
N GLN A 87 -12.21 1.63 5.21
CA GLN A 87 -12.92 1.37 3.96
C GLN A 87 -13.21 2.71 3.27
N VAL A 88 -12.64 2.88 2.08
CA VAL A 88 -12.81 4.06 1.23
C VAL A 88 -13.51 3.62 -0.06
N GLU A 89 -14.62 4.26 -0.41
CA GLU A 89 -15.37 3.88 -1.63
C GLU A 89 -14.61 4.30 -2.91
N GLY A 90 -13.90 5.42 -2.86
CA GLY A 90 -13.13 5.97 -3.97
C GLY A 90 -11.63 6.03 -3.69
N LEU A 91 -11.05 7.23 -3.79
CA LEU A 91 -9.61 7.48 -3.65
C LEU A 91 -9.20 7.64 -2.18
N ALA A 92 -8.19 6.87 -1.78
CA ALA A 92 -7.42 7.11 -0.56
C ALA A 92 -6.05 7.70 -0.91
N SER A 93 -5.78 8.94 -0.48
CA SER A 93 -4.51 9.65 -0.69
C SER A 93 -3.76 9.83 0.63
N VAL A 94 -2.54 9.30 0.71
CA VAL A 94 -1.72 9.32 1.92
C VAL A 94 -0.38 9.95 1.62
N SER A 95 -0.13 11.14 2.15
CA SER A 95 1.19 11.77 2.12
C SER A 95 1.87 11.81 3.49
N GLY A 96 1.11 11.63 4.57
CA GLY A 96 1.58 11.45 5.94
C GLY A 96 1.73 9.97 6.32
N SER A 97 1.12 9.57 7.43
CA SER A 97 1.13 8.19 7.93
C SER A 97 -0.30 7.67 8.04
N LEU A 98 -0.56 6.50 7.46
CA LEU A 98 -1.81 5.77 7.62
C LEU A 98 -1.54 4.39 8.20
N ARG A 99 -2.21 4.09 9.31
CA ARG A 99 -2.21 2.75 9.91
C ARG A 99 -3.62 2.20 10.00
N ALA A 100 -3.88 1.08 9.32
CA ALA A 100 -5.06 0.25 9.49
C ALA A 100 -4.66 -1.06 10.17
N GLU A 101 -5.04 -1.27 11.43
CA GLU A 101 -4.58 -2.46 12.19
C GLU A 101 -4.99 -3.78 11.54
N ARG A 102 -6.13 -3.80 10.85
CA ARG A 102 -6.67 -4.98 10.14
C ARG A 102 -6.64 -4.75 8.64
N ALA A 103 -7.73 -4.29 8.07
CA ALA A 103 -7.91 -4.18 6.62
C ALA A 103 -8.00 -2.73 6.15
N LEU A 104 -7.40 -2.47 5.01
CA LEU A 104 -7.59 -1.25 4.24
C LEU A 104 -8.17 -1.63 2.88
N THR A 105 -9.36 -1.08 2.58
CA THR A 105 -10.05 -1.30 1.32
C THR A 105 -10.29 0.04 0.63
N ALA A 106 -10.01 0.16 -0.66
CA ALA A 106 -10.26 1.36 -1.45
C ALA A 106 -10.52 0.98 -2.92
N ASP A 107 -11.05 1.90 -3.73
CA ASP A 107 -10.96 1.73 -5.18
C ASP A 107 -9.54 2.04 -5.65
N GLU A 108 -9.02 3.21 -5.32
CA GLU A 108 -7.64 3.60 -5.60
C GLU A 108 -6.92 4.02 -4.31
N LEU A 109 -5.67 3.57 -4.14
CA LEU A 109 -4.82 3.91 -3.02
C LEU A 109 -3.50 4.51 -3.50
N SER A 110 -3.23 5.76 -3.15
CA SER A 110 -1.99 6.46 -3.45
C SER A 110 -1.26 6.84 -2.17
N ALA A 111 -0.06 6.33 -1.95
CA ALA A 111 0.73 6.58 -0.76
C ALA A 111 2.15 7.05 -1.10
N SER A 112 2.49 8.28 -0.71
CA SER A 112 3.86 8.80 -0.78
C SER A 112 4.55 8.86 0.58
N GLY A 113 3.78 8.74 1.67
CA GLY A 113 4.26 8.68 3.05
C GLY A 113 4.43 7.24 3.57
N SER A 114 3.96 6.99 4.79
CA SER A 114 3.99 5.66 5.42
C SER A 114 2.61 5.03 5.39
N LEU A 115 2.53 3.83 4.86
CA LEU A 115 1.34 3.00 4.80
C LEU A 115 1.58 1.70 5.58
N GLU A 116 0.76 1.43 6.58
CA GLU A 116 0.81 0.19 7.35
C GLU A 116 -0.59 -0.41 7.45
N ALA A 117 -0.75 -1.67 7.06
CA ALA A 117 -2.03 -2.36 7.12
C ALA A 117 -1.87 -3.85 7.45
N GLY A 118 -2.91 -4.45 8.04
CA GLY A 118 -2.99 -5.90 8.20
C GLY A 118 -3.15 -6.59 6.85
N SER A 119 -4.08 -6.11 6.02
CA SER A 119 -4.25 -6.49 4.62
C SER A 119 -4.70 -5.30 3.79
N ILE A 120 -4.46 -5.35 2.49
CA ILE A 120 -4.91 -4.31 1.54
C ILE A 120 -5.68 -4.97 0.41
N HIS A 121 -6.84 -4.39 0.09
CA HIS A 121 -7.62 -4.76 -1.09
C HIS A 121 -8.03 -3.48 -1.82
N CYS A 122 -7.58 -3.30 -3.06
CA CYS A 122 -7.97 -2.17 -3.89
C CYS A 122 -7.80 -2.51 -5.39
N ARG A 123 -8.38 -1.71 -6.25
CA ARG A 123 -8.18 -1.87 -7.68
C ARG A 123 -6.77 -1.41 -8.09
N VAL A 124 -6.36 -0.23 -7.64
CA VAL A 124 -5.05 0.34 -8.00
C VAL A 124 -4.29 0.78 -6.76
N LEU A 125 -3.08 0.28 -6.58
CA LEU A 125 -2.14 0.71 -5.55
C LEU A 125 -0.92 1.41 -6.16
N ARG A 126 -0.66 2.63 -5.73
CA ARG A 126 0.59 3.36 -6.00
C ARG A 126 1.25 3.74 -4.69
N ALA A 127 2.39 3.13 -4.36
CA ALA A 127 3.14 3.46 -3.16
C ALA A 127 4.59 3.83 -3.48
N SER A 128 5.00 5.04 -3.10
CA SER A 128 6.37 5.54 -3.31
C SER A 128 7.13 5.76 -2.00
N GLY A 129 6.47 5.67 -0.86
CA GLY A 129 7.04 5.78 0.48
C GLY A 129 7.38 4.44 1.12
N ALA A 130 7.05 4.30 2.40
CA ALA A 130 7.14 3.03 3.11
C ALA A 130 5.78 2.32 3.07
N CYS A 131 5.75 1.09 2.59
CA CYS A 131 4.55 0.26 2.55
C CYS A 131 4.81 -1.04 3.31
N ARG A 132 4.07 -1.27 4.40
CA ARG A 132 4.13 -2.49 5.19
C ARG A 132 2.75 -3.14 5.27
N VAL A 133 2.67 -4.40 4.87
CA VAL A 133 1.45 -5.22 4.93
C VAL A 133 1.78 -6.53 5.63
N SER A 134 1.14 -6.78 6.78
CA SER A 134 1.42 -7.99 7.58
C SER A 134 0.75 -9.25 7.04
N GLY A 135 -0.23 -9.11 6.17
CA GLY A 135 -0.94 -10.20 5.50
C GLY A 135 -0.89 -10.02 3.99
N ASP A 136 -2.01 -10.27 3.33
CA ASP A 136 -2.11 -10.26 1.89
C ASP A 136 -2.41 -8.87 1.31
N LEU A 137 -1.92 -8.66 0.09
CA LEU A 137 -2.19 -7.51 -0.74
C LEU A 137 -2.81 -7.97 -2.05
N GLU A 138 -4.09 -7.65 -2.26
CA GLU A 138 -4.85 -8.03 -3.46
C GLU A 138 -5.24 -6.78 -4.24
N VAL A 139 -4.78 -6.66 -5.49
CA VAL A 139 -5.03 -5.51 -6.35
C VAL A 139 -5.11 -5.92 -7.82
N GLU A 140 -5.64 -5.09 -8.70
CA GLU A 140 -5.49 -5.29 -10.15
C GLU A 140 -4.13 -4.78 -10.61
N THR A 141 -3.71 -3.61 -10.12
CA THR A 141 -2.42 -3.00 -10.48
C THR A 141 -1.68 -2.53 -9.25
N ALA A 142 -0.45 -2.99 -9.07
CA ALA A 142 0.47 -2.55 -8.02
C ALA A 142 1.69 -1.84 -8.61
N ALA A 143 1.90 -0.57 -8.26
CA ALA A 143 3.11 0.20 -8.57
C ALA A 143 3.82 0.61 -7.28
N LEU A 144 4.93 -0.06 -6.96
CA LEU A 144 5.65 0.08 -5.69
C LEU A 144 7.08 0.58 -5.92
N SER A 145 7.48 1.65 -5.27
CA SER A 145 8.81 2.27 -5.51
C SER A 145 9.56 2.70 -4.26
N GLY A 146 9.10 2.37 -3.09
CA GLY A 146 9.74 2.73 -1.82
C GLY A 146 10.32 1.55 -1.08
N ALA A 147 10.30 1.63 0.24
CA ALA A 147 10.56 0.48 1.11
C ALA A 147 9.28 -0.35 1.21
N VAL A 148 9.34 -1.59 0.78
CA VAL A 148 8.16 -2.48 0.72
C VAL A 148 8.41 -3.72 1.55
N GLU A 149 7.49 -4.02 2.45
CA GLU A 149 7.47 -5.24 3.25
C GLU A 149 6.07 -5.84 3.23
N ILE A 150 5.93 -7.04 2.66
CA ILE A 150 4.67 -7.77 2.58
C ILE A 150 4.93 -9.18 3.07
N ASP A 151 4.36 -9.51 4.23
CA ASP A 151 4.60 -10.80 4.86
C ASP A 151 3.73 -11.93 4.26
N GLY A 152 2.67 -11.57 3.53
CA GLY A 152 1.78 -12.48 2.82
C GLY A 152 1.99 -12.49 1.31
N LEU A 153 0.94 -12.81 0.58
CA LEU A 153 0.87 -12.83 -0.88
C LEU A 153 0.55 -11.43 -1.43
N LEU A 154 1.36 -10.95 -2.39
CA LEU A 154 0.96 -9.88 -3.30
C LEU A 154 0.35 -10.53 -4.53
N ASN A 155 -0.94 -10.36 -4.74
CA ASN A 155 -1.67 -10.87 -5.89
C ASN A 155 -2.20 -9.71 -6.74
N ALA A 156 -1.78 -9.65 -8.01
CA ALA A 156 -2.20 -8.60 -8.93
C ALA A 156 -2.10 -9.03 -10.40
N GLU A 157 -2.97 -8.49 -11.26
CA GLU A 157 -2.83 -8.69 -12.71
C GLU A 157 -1.51 -8.07 -13.22
N THR A 158 -1.17 -6.86 -12.72
CA THR A 158 0.08 -6.18 -13.07
C THR A 158 0.82 -5.73 -11.82
N VAL A 159 2.09 -6.15 -11.70
CA VAL A 159 3.00 -5.77 -10.63
C VAL A 159 4.21 -5.05 -11.20
N GLU A 160 4.44 -3.81 -10.78
CA GLU A 160 5.64 -3.03 -11.08
C GLU A 160 6.34 -2.63 -9.79
N ILE A 161 7.53 -3.14 -9.55
CA ILE A 161 8.34 -2.82 -8.37
C ILE A 161 9.66 -2.18 -8.80
N SER A 162 9.90 -0.96 -8.31
CA SER A 162 11.22 -0.31 -8.47
C SER A 162 12.09 -0.62 -7.27
N ALA A 163 13.02 -1.56 -7.41
CA ALA A 163 13.88 -2.09 -6.34
C ALA A 163 15.04 -1.13 -5.96
N ASN A 164 14.75 0.14 -5.70
CA ASN A 164 15.75 1.14 -5.30
C ASN A 164 16.02 1.18 -3.79
N ARG A 165 15.17 0.54 -3.00
CA ARG A 165 15.26 0.41 -1.53
C ARG A 165 15.03 -1.04 -1.13
N ALA A 166 14.99 -1.30 0.18
CA ALA A 166 14.71 -2.64 0.68
C ALA A 166 13.29 -3.06 0.31
N VAL A 167 13.20 -4.13 -0.46
CA VAL A 167 11.94 -4.79 -0.81
C VAL A 167 11.99 -6.21 -0.25
N ARG A 168 11.02 -6.56 0.57
CA ARG A 168 10.82 -7.92 1.10
C ARG A 168 9.38 -8.31 0.91
N ILE A 169 9.14 -9.36 0.16
CA ILE A 169 7.80 -9.88 -0.11
C ILE A 169 7.87 -11.39 0.02
N HIS A 170 6.90 -11.98 0.72
CA HIS A 170 6.88 -13.44 0.85
C HIS A 170 6.59 -14.11 -0.49
N ALA A 171 5.50 -13.75 -1.14
CA ALA A 171 5.13 -14.31 -2.44
C ALA A 171 4.51 -13.26 -3.36
N ILE A 172 4.74 -13.38 -4.67
CA ILE A 172 4.05 -12.59 -5.70
C ILE A 172 3.35 -13.55 -6.66
N GLY A 173 2.07 -13.31 -6.91
CA GLY A 173 1.26 -13.95 -7.94
C GLY A 173 0.68 -12.91 -8.89
N GLY A 174 0.62 -13.21 -10.20
CA GLY A 174 0.00 -12.30 -11.15
C GLY A 174 0.17 -12.64 -12.61
N GLY A 175 -0.36 -11.78 -13.48
CA GLY A 175 -0.20 -11.90 -14.94
C GLY A 175 1.17 -11.38 -15.36
N THR A 176 1.40 -10.08 -15.22
CA THR A 176 2.66 -9.42 -15.59
C THR A 176 3.39 -8.93 -14.36
N ILE A 177 4.62 -9.40 -14.14
CA ILE A 177 5.43 -9.06 -12.97
C ILE A 177 6.77 -8.47 -13.42
N ARG A 178 7.01 -7.20 -13.10
CA ARG A 178 8.26 -6.48 -13.35
C ARG A 178 8.87 -6.00 -12.06
N VAL A 179 10.03 -6.53 -11.70
CA VAL A 179 10.83 -6.06 -10.59
C VAL A 179 12.16 -5.55 -11.15
N LEU A 180 12.25 -4.25 -11.34
CA LEU A 180 13.35 -3.62 -12.06
C LEU A 180 14.07 -2.62 -11.17
N GLN A 181 15.35 -2.44 -11.42
CA GLN A 181 16.10 -1.34 -10.86
C GLN A 181 15.92 -0.10 -11.76
N LYS A 182 15.31 0.97 -11.25
CA LYS A 182 15.39 2.26 -11.95
C LYS A 182 16.77 2.86 -11.71
N ASP A 183 17.51 3.09 -12.77
CA ASP A 183 18.74 3.86 -12.72
C ASP A 183 18.45 5.24 -12.15
N THR A 184 18.93 5.49 -10.95
CA THR A 184 18.94 6.86 -10.42
C THR A 184 20.01 7.59 -11.20
N ALA A 185 19.61 8.49 -12.11
CA ALA A 185 20.53 9.32 -12.87
C ALA A 185 21.57 9.90 -11.93
N VAL A 186 22.85 9.55 -12.15
CA VAL A 186 24.00 10.06 -11.40
C VAL A 186 24.17 11.54 -11.76
N ILE A 187 23.43 12.43 -11.09
CA ILE A 187 23.72 13.85 -11.14
C ILE A 187 24.92 14.07 -10.22
N LEU A 188 26.07 14.35 -10.84
CA LEU A 188 27.32 14.77 -10.19
C LEU A 188 28.10 13.75 -9.33
N GLY A 189 28.07 12.46 -9.60
CA GLY A 189 29.13 11.55 -9.07
C GLY A 189 29.25 11.38 -7.55
N LEU A 190 28.40 12.02 -6.73
CA LEU A 190 28.57 12.18 -5.29
C LEU A 190 27.77 11.20 -4.41
N PHE A 191 26.80 10.49 -4.96
CA PHE A 191 26.04 9.50 -4.19
C PHE A 191 25.84 8.22 -4.99
N ARG A 192 26.74 7.26 -4.82
CA ARG A 192 26.46 5.86 -5.17
C ARG A 192 25.57 5.28 -4.08
N THR A 193 24.26 5.34 -4.26
CA THR A 193 23.38 4.48 -3.46
C THR A 193 23.61 3.05 -3.87
N THR A 194 24.00 2.20 -2.92
CA THR A 194 24.06 0.75 -3.16
C THR A 194 22.66 0.31 -3.56
N PRO A 195 22.47 -0.33 -4.73
CA PRO A 195 21.16 -0.78 -5.16
C PRO A 195 20.53 -1.67 -4.10
N GLY A 196 19.26 -1.38 -3.74
CA GLY A 196 18.51 -2.30 -2.90
C GLY A 196 18.30 -3.60 -3.66
N ARG A 197 18.47 -4.75 -3.00
CA ARG A 197 18.09 -6.05 -3.55
C ARG A 197 16.70 -6.39 -3.06
N ALA A 198 15.81 -6.77 -3.97
CA ALA A 198 14.51 -7.30 -3.61
C ALA A 198 14.67 -8.77 -3.18
N ARG A 199 14.09 -9.13 -2.04
CA ARG A 199 14.00 -10.52 -1.56
C ARG A 199 12.57 -10.98 -1.63
N ILE A 200 12.32 -12.00 -2.43
CA ILE A 200 11.00 -12.55 -2.68
C ILE A 200 11.13 -14.06 -2.67
N SER A 201 10.41 -14.75 -1.79
CA SER A 201 10.60 -16.22 -1.70
C SER A 201 10.07 -16.93 -2.93
N SER A 202 8.87 -16.58 -3.42
CA SER A 202 8.28 -17.16 -4.64
C SER A 202 7.66 -16.12 -5.55
N ILE A 203 7.81 -16.32 -6.85
CA ILE A 203 7.21 -15.47 -7.90
C ILE A 203 6.53 -16.39 -8.89
N GLU A 204 5.25 -16.16 -9.18
CA GLU A 204 4.46 -16.92 -10.13
C GLU A 204 3.62 -15.99 -11.02
N GLY A 205 3.76 -16.12 -12.35
CA GLY A 205 3.06 -15.26 -13.30
C GLY A 205 3.20 -15.73 -14.75
N ASP A 206 2.57 -15.02 -15.68
CA ASP A 206 2.70 -15.34 -17.11
C ASP A 206 3.98 -14.71 -17.69
N ASP A 207 4.13 -13.38 -17.55
CA ASP A 207 5.28 -12.60 -18.02
C ASP A 207 6.06 -12.04 -16.83
N ILE A 208 7.29 -12.51 -16.67
CA ILE A 208 8.13 -12.14 -15.51
C ILE A 208 9.43 -11.52 -15.98
N GLU A 209 9.74 -10.30 -15.49
CA GLU A 209 11.01 -9.60 -15.74
C GLU A 209 11.63 -9.16 -14.42
N LEU A 210 12.85 -9.64 -14.12
CA LEU A 210 13.50 -9.46 -12.84
C LEU A 210 14.91 -8.88 -12.99
N GLU A 211 15.24 -7.85 -12.19
CA GLU A 211 16.59 -7.31 -11.99
C GLU A 211 16.87 -7.11 -10.50
N ASN A 212 18.05 -7.46 -10.04
CA ASN A 212 18.47 -7.33 -8.64
C ASN A 212 17.52 -8.03 -7.64
N VAL A 213 17.02 -9.19 -8.01
CA VAL A 213 16.09 -10.01 -7.21
C VAL A 213 16.81 -11.25 -6.66
N GLU A 214 16.55 -11.56 -5.40
CA GLU A 214 16.87 -12.83 -4.76
C GLU A 214 15.56 -13.59 -4.51
N ALA A 215 15.41 -14.78 -5.14
CA ALA A 215 14.22 -15.61 -5.00
C ALA A 215 14.58 -17.10 -4.93
N GLU A 216 13.78 -17.86 -4.20
CA GLU A 216 13.95 -19.33 -4.12
C GLU A 216 13.42 -20.00 -5.38
N ILE A 217 12.24 -19.56 -5.85
CA ILE A 217 11.56 -20.13 -7.01
C ILE A 217 10.85 -19.07 -7.83
N VAL A 218 10.94 -19.19 -9.16
CA VAL A 218 10.23 -18.37 -10.15
C VAL A 218 9.52 -19.32 -11.11
N ARG A 219 8.21 -19.13 -11.32
CA ARG A 219 7.38 -19.88 -12.25
C ARG A 219 6.71 -18.93 -13.23
N GLY A 220 6.88 -19.17 -14.53
CA GLY A 220 6.26 -18.32 -15.54
C GLY A 220 6.19 -18.95 -16.92
N LYS A 221 5.42 -18.36 -17.82
CA LYS A 221 5.44 -18.75 -19.24
C LYS A 221 6.65 -18.14 -19.92
N TYR A 222 6.79 -16.82 -19.80
CA TYR A 222 7.90 -16.04 -20.32
C TYR A 222 8.67 -15.44 -19.15
N VAL A 223 9.93 -15.83 -19.00
CA VAL A 223 10.76 -15.42 -17.85
C VAL A 223 12.04 -14.76 -18.35
N ARG A 224 12.26 -13.50 -17.97
CA ARG A 224 13.49 -12.77 -18.22
C ARG A 224 14.17 -12.45 -16.90
N ILE A 225 15.41 -12.91 -16.73
CA ILE A 225 16.23 -12.71 -15.53
C ILE A 225 17.48 -11.93 -15.91
N GLY A 226 17.48 -10.66 -15.56
CA GLY A 226 18.57 -9.72 -15.81
C GLY A 226 19.63 -9.73 -14.72
N HIS A 227 20.45 -8.72 -14.74
CA HIS A 227 21.64 -8.57 -13.88
C HIS A 227 21.30 -8.55 -12.38
N GLY A 228 22.25 -8.97 -11.57
CA GLY A 228 22.17 -8.91 -10.11
C GLY A 228 21.19 -9.88 -9.46
N CYS A 229 20.50 -10.71 -10.23
CA CYS A 229 19.59 -11.72 -9.71
C CYS A 229 20.33 -12.93 -9.10
N ARG A 230 19.68 -13.56 -8.12
CA ARG A 230 20.05 -14.86 -7.55
C ARG A 230 18.81 -15.70 -7.39
N ILE A 231 18.55 -16.57 -8.35
CA ILE A 231 17.34 -17.39 -8.39
C ILE A 231 17.73 -18.86 -8.16
N GLY A 232 17.09 -19.49 -7.19
CA GLY A 232 17.31 -20.91 -6.88
C GLY A 232 16.81 -21.80 -8.02
N THR A 233 15.53 -21.74 -8.34
CA THR A 233 14.90 -22.56 -9.39
C THR A 233 14.00 -21.71 -10.27
N VAL A 234 14.07 -21.94 -11.59
CA VAL A 234 13.15 -21.36 -12.56
C VAL A 234 12.39 -22.47 -13.26
N GLU A 235 11.07 -22.43 -13.22
CA GLU A 235 10.17 -23.29 -13.98
C GLU A 235 9.49 -22.42 -15.04
N TYR A 236 9.70 -22.70 -16.33
CA TYR A 236 9.17 -21.88 -17.41
C TYR A 236 8.43 -22.71 -18.45
N GLY A 237 7.39 -22.10 -19.05
CA GLY A 237 6.60 -22.77 -20.09
C GLY A 237 7.19 -22.59 -21.47
N GLU A 238 7.29 -21.35 -21.93
CA GLU A 238 7.59 -20.99 -23.33
C GLU A 238 9.05 -20.56 -23.52
N ASN A 239 9.49 -19.54 -22.79
CA ASN A 239 10.81 -18.95 -22.96
C ASN A 239 11.48 -18.56 -21.66
N LEU A 240 12.80 -18.80 -21.58
CA LEU A 240 13.65 -18.31 -20.50
C LEU A 240 14.85 -17.55 -21.10
N GLU A 241 14.98 -16.29 -20.78
CA GLU A 241 16.16 -15.48 -21.00
C GLU A 241 16.81 -15.16 -19.65
N ALA A 242 18.03 -15.63 -19.41
CA ALA A 242 18.71 -15.39 -18.14
C ALA A 242 20.17 -15.02 -18.37
N GLU A 243 20.65 -14.02 -17.63
CA GLU A 243 22.09 -13.71 -17.62
C GLU A 243 22.91 -14.86 -16.98
N PRO A 244 24.12 -15.13 -17.47
CA PRO A 244 24.95 -16.20 -16.94
C PRO A 244 25.18 -16.08 -15.43
N GLY A 245 24.96 -17.18 -14.69
CA GLY A 245 25.20 -17.25 -13.26
C GLY A 245 24.10 -16.67 -12.36
N THR A 246 22.98 -16.21 -12.92
CA THR A 246 21.85 -15.68 -12.16
C THR A 246 20.86 -16.74 -11.68
N VAL A 247 20.83 -17.90 -12.35
CA VAL A 247 19.93 -19.02 -12.06
C VAL A 247 20.72 -20.26 -11.69
N SER A 248 20.36 -20.93 -10.60
CA SER A 248 21.02 -22.16 -10.17
C SER A 248 20.48 -23.41 -10.87
N ARG A 249 19.17 -23.46 -11.12
CA ARG A 249 18.48 -24.56 -11.83
C ARG A 249 17.35 -24.02 -12.68
N SER A 250 17.20 -24.54 -13.89
CA SER A 250 16.04 -24.25 -14.75
C SER A 250 15.40 -25.52 -15.25
N THR A 251 14.08 -25.53 -15.38
CA THR A 251 13.30 -26.65 -15.89
C THR A 251 12.19 -26.09 -16.78
N GLN A 252 12.13 -26.61 -18.02
CA GLN A 252 11.01 -26.29 -18.90
C GLN A 252 9.84 -27.23 -18.57
N THR A 253 8.71 -26.67 -18.18
CA THR A 253 7.47 -27.40 -17.96
C THR A 253 6.78 -27.49 -19.31
N GLY A 254 6.83 -28.66 -19.95
CA GLY A 254 6.33 -28.86 -21.31
C GLY A 254 4.89 -28.40 -21.51
N ALA A 255 4.66 -27.72 -22.63
CA ALA A 255 3.32 -27.51 -23.15
C ALA A 255 2.67 -28.91 -23.38
N LYS A 256 1.57 -29.16 -22.65
CA LYS A 256 0.64 -30.22 -23.01
C LYS A 256 -0.35 -29.72 -24.04
#